data_ee6dac37bfb940f8b29929f0c92843e4
#
_entry.id   ee6dac37bfb940f8b29929f0c92843e4
#
_cell.length_a   1.000
_cell.length_b   1.000
_cell.length_c   1.000
_cell.angle_alpha   90.00
_cell.angle_beta   90.00
_cell.angle_gamma   90.00
#
_symmetry.space_group_name_H-M   'P 1'
#
loop_
_entity.id
_entity.type
_entity.pdbx_description
1 polymer ?
#
loop_
_entity_poly.entity_id
_entity_poly.type
_entity_poly.pdbx_seq_one_letter_code
_entity_poly.pdbx_strand_id
1 'polypeptide(L)'
;MPSRIFISHSTKDRPTADAICAHLESIGVNCWIAPRDIEPGASWTRGIMQGLEACRVLILVFSEHANNSDHVQREVAKAFSSGLVAIPFRIEQVLPNQSLTYFAIQTGIAAADDG
;
A
#
# COMPACT_ATOMS: atom_id res chain seq x y z
N MET A 1 19.41 2.91 9.28
CA MET A 1 18.10 3.47 8.95
C MET A 1 17.03 2.52 9.41
N PRO A 2 16.03 2.99 10.13
CA PRO A 2 14.91 2.13 10.50
C PRO A 2 14.16 1.69 9.26
N SER A 3 13.64 0.49 9.30
CA SER A 3 12.77 -0.01 8.26
C SER A 3 11.50 0.82 8.24
N ARG A 4 10.98 1.06 7.05
CA ARG A 4 9.75 1.83 6.89
C ARG A 4 8.68 0.97 6.25
N ILE A 5 7.45 1.30 6.55
CA ILE A 5 6.28 0.68 5.95
C ILE A 5 5.69 1.65 4.95
N PHE A 6 5.54 1.20 3.72
CA PHE A 6 4.92 2.00 2.66
C PHE A 6 3.41 1.73 2.71
N ILE A 7 2.61 2.79 2.83
CA ILE A 7 1.16 2.67 2.86
C ILE A 7 0.63 2.96 1.45
N SER A 8 0.12 1.93 0.79
CA SER A 8 -0.45 2.05 -0.55
C SER A 8 -1.96 2.16 -0.44
N HIS A 9 -2.55 3.20 -1.03
CA HIS A 9 -3.98 3.45 -0.92
C HIS A 9 -4.50 4.25 -2.09
N SER A 10 -5.79 4.08 -2.40
CA SER A 10 -6.49 4.98 -3.31
C SER A 10 -6.62 6.34 -2.64
N THR A 11 -6.64 7.41 -3.43
CA THR A 11 -6.86 8.76 -2.89
C THR A 11 -8.18 8.86 -2.13
N LYS A 12 -9.17 8.05 -2.51
CA LYS A 12 -10.47 8.05 -1.85
C LYS A 12 -10.43 7.38 -0.47
N ASP A 13 -9.40 6.59 -0.20
CA ASP A 13 -9.24 5.91 1.09
C ASP A 13 -8.24 6.62 1.99
N ARG A 14 -7.91 7.86 1.66
CA ARG A 14 -6.91 8.60 2.41
C ARG A 14 -7.21 8.72 3.91
N PRO A 15 -8.46 8.99 4.33
CA PRO A 15 -8.71 9.06 5.78
C PRO A 15 -8.36 7.77 6.51
N THR A 16 -8.68 6.62 5.92
CA THR A 16 -8.34 5.33 6.51
C THR A 16 -6.83 5.12 6.51
N ALA A 17 -6.16 5.45 5.40
CA ALA A 17 -4.71 5.30 5.30
C ALA A 17 -4.01 6.19 6.31
N ASP A 18 -4.46 7.42 6.48
CA ASP A 18 -3.89 8.34 7.47
C ASP A 18 -4.08 7.80 8.88
N ALA A 19 -5.21 7.18 9.19
CA ALA A 19 -5.46 6.60 10.51
C ALA A 19 -4.53 5.43 10.78
N ILE A 20 -4.32 4.57 9.80
CA ILE A 20 -3.37 3.46 9.93
C ILE A 20 -1.96 3.99 10.18
N CYS A 21 -1.57 4.98 9.40
CA CYS A 21 -0.26 5.60 9.51
C CYS A 21 -0.06 6.20 10.90
N ALA A 22 -1.05 6.96 11.39
CA ALA A 22 -0.97 7.59 12.69
C ALA A 22 -0.86 6.54 13.81
N HIS A 23 -1.62 5.46 13.69
CA HIS A 23 -1.57 4.39 14.70
C HIS A 23 -0.17 3.76 14.75
N LEU A 24 0.36 3.40 13.58
CA LEU A 24 1.68 2.77 13.52
C LEU A 24 2.76 3.70 14.04
N GLU A 25 2.68 4.97 13.69
CA GLU A 25 3.68 5.93 14.17
C GLU A 25 3.58 6.14 15.67
N SER A 26 2.38 6.04 16.24
CA SER A 26 2.19 6.18 17.69
C SER A 26 2.86 5.05 18.47
N ILE A 27 3.10 3.90 17.85
CA ILE A 27 3.79 2.79 18.49
C ILE A 27 5.23 2.64 18.02
N GLY A 28 5.77 3.67 17.37
CA GLY A 28 7.18 3.73 17.00
C GLY A 28 7.54 3.14 15.66
N VAL A 29 6.55 2.84 14.82
CA VAL A 29 6.79 2.27 13.50
C VAL A 29 6.80 3.40 12.48
N ASN A 30 7.92 3.53 11.73
CA ASN A 30 8.04 4.57 10.71
C ASN A 30 7.24 4.19 9.47
N CYS A 31 6.46 5.14 8.97
CA CYS A 31 5.64 4.93 7.77
C CYS A 31 5.97 5.94 6.69
N TRP A 32 5.81 5.50 5.44
CA TRP A 32 5.90 6.36 4.27
C TRP A 32 4.54 6.40 3.61
N ILE A 33 3.99 7.59 3.43
CA ILE A 33 2.66 7.76 2.83
C ILE A 33 2.66 9.00 1.94
N ALA A 34 2.07 8.88 0.74
CA ALA A 34 1.91 10.01 -0.16
C ALA A 34 0.59 10.70 0.13
N PRO A 35 0.49 12.00 -0.07
CA PRO A 35 1.54 12.89 -0.56
C PRO A 35 2.48 13.41 0.54
N ARG A 36 2.18 13.10 1.81
CA ARG A 36 2.90 13.67 2.96
C ARG A 36 4.42 13.57 2.81
N ASP A 37 4.90 12.40 2.36
CA ASP A 37 6.32 12.10 2.39
C ASP A 37 7.01 12.26 1.04
N ILE A 38 6.29 12.75 0.02
CA ILE A 38 6.91 13.08 -1.25
C ILE A 38 7.71 14.37 -1.06
N GLU A 39 8.98 14.33 -1.45
CA GLU A 39 9.85 15.48 -1.28
C GLU A 39 9.39 16.67 -2.14
N PRO A 40 9.46 17.90 -1.60
CA PRO A 40 9.12 19.09 -2.38
C PRO A 40 9.95 19.15 -3.66
N GLY A 41 9.29 19.44 -4.78
CA GLY A 41 9.95 19.54 -6.07
C GLY A 41 10.10 18.23 -6.81
N ALA A 42 9.86 17.09 -6.18
CA ALA A 42 9.91 15.81 -6.85
C ALA A 42 8.60 15.58 -7.62
N SER A 43 8.71 14.92 -8.78
CA SER A 43 7.50 14.47 -9.48
C SER A 43 6.82 13.40 -8.64
N TRP A 44 5.51 13.22 -8.86
CA TRP A 44 4.74 12.21 -8.14
C TRP A 44 5.34 10.83 -8.33
N THR A 45 5.60 10.44 -9.59
CA THR A 45 6.14 9.12 -9.90
C THR A 45 7.48 8.89 -9.21
N ARG A 46 8.36 9.88 -9.30
CA ARG A 46 9.69 9.76 -8.70
C ARG A 46 9.60 9.65 -7.18
N GLY A 47 8.73 10.46 -6.57
CA GLY A 47 8.54 10.41 -5.12
C GLY A 47 8.06 9.04 -4.66
N ILE A 48 7.09 8.47 -5.36
CA ILE A 48 6.58 7.14 -5.04
C ILE A 48 7.69 6.08 -5.16
N MET A 49 8.48 6.14 -6.24
CA MET A 49 9.55 5.18 -6.42
C MET A 49 10.60 5.26 -5.31
N GLN A 50 10.95 6.50 -4.92
CA GLN A 50 11.88 6.69 -3.83
C GLN A 50 11.33 6.14 -2.51
N GLY A 51 10.04 6.36 -2.27
CA GLY A 51 9.38 5.82 -1.08
C GLY A 51 9.44 4.30 -1.03
N LEU A 52 9.11 3.65 -2.14
CA LEU A 52 9.15 2.19 -2.21
C LEU A 52 10.55 1.65 -1.98
N GLU A 53 11.56 2.31 -2.55
CA GLU A 53 12.95 1.87 -2.38
C GLU A 53 13.43 2.00 -0.95
N ALA A 54 12.86 2.92 -0.19
CA ALA A 54 13.25 3.16 1.19
C ALA A 54 12.52 2.23 2.18
N CYS A 55 11.55 1.45 1.70
CA CYS A 55 10.72 0.62 2.56
C CYS A 55 11.01 -0.86 2.36
N ARG A 56 10.64 -1.67 3.35
CA ARG A 56 10.76 -3.12 3.29
C ARG A 56 9.39 -3.81 3.26
N VAL A 57 8.36 -3.10 3.69
CA VAL A 57 7.01 -3.65 3.82
C VAL A 57 6.06 -2.69 3.15
N LEU A 58 5.10 -3.22 2.42
CA LEU A 58 4.00 -2.45 1.86
C LEU A 58 2.71 -2.91 2.51
N ILE A 59 1.96 -1.98 3.09
CA ILE A 59 0.59 -2.25 3.53
C ILE A 59 -0.34 -1.71 2.46
N LEU A 60 -1.18 -2.59 1.92
CA LEU A 60 -2.19 -2.21 0.94
C LEU A 60 -3.51 -2.00 1.65
N VAL A 61 -4.05 -0.78 1.59
CA VAL A 61 -5.40 -0.51 2.05
C VAL A 61 -6.34 -1.04 0.97
N PHE A 62 -6.92 -2.21 1.21
CA PHE A 62 -7.66 -2.92 0.18
C PHE A 62 -9.14 -2.59 0.22
N SER A 63 -9.64 -2.04 -0.89
CA SER A 63 -11.01 -1.57 -1.04
C SER A 63 -11.41 -1.66 -2.49
N GLU A 64 -12.68 -1.37 -2.78
CA GLU A 64 -13.13 -1.21 -4.16
C GLU A 64 -12.35 -0.11 -4.88
N HIS A 65 -12.08 0.99 -4.18
CA HIS A 65 -11.30 2.08 -4.77
C HIS A 65 -9.89 1.63 -5.14
N ALA A 66 -9.27 0.81 -4.29
CA ALA A 66 -7.94 0.29 -4.57
C ALA A 66 -7.95 -0.60 -5.81
N ASN A 67 -9.00 -1.42 -5.97
CA ASN A 67 -9.15 -2.26 -7.16
C ASN A 67 -9.16 -1.43 -8.43
N ASN A 68 -9.69 -0.23 -8.38
CA ASN A 68 -9.86 0.62 -9.55
C ASN A 68 -8.77 1.68 -9.68
N SER A 69 -7.72 1.59 -8.89
CA SER A 69 -6.66 2.60 -8.88
C SER A 69 -5.44 2.07 -9.61
N ASP A 70 -5.11 2.70 -10.74
CA ASP A 70 -3.94 2.33 -11.51
C ASP A 70 -2.65 2.51 -10.72
N HIS A 71 -2.57 3.57 -9.92
CA HIS A 71 -1.33 3.81 -9.18
C HIS A 71 -1.16 2.81 -8.03
N VAL A 72 -2.24 2.36 -7.41
CA VAL A 72 -2.14 1.29 -6.40
C VAL A 72 -1.62 0.01 -7.05
N GLN A 73 -2.16 -0.33 -8.21
CA GLN A 73 -1.72 -1.53 -8.92
C GLN A 73 -0.24 -1.46 -9.29
N ARG A 74 0.22 -0.29 -9.73
CA ARG A 74 1.64 -0.11 -10.06
C ARG A 74 2.53 -0.21 -8.82
N GLU A 75 2.08 0.35 -7.69
CA GLU A 75 2.83 0.27 -6.45
C GLU A 75 2.96 -1.16 -5.97
N VAL A 76 1.87 -1.92 -6.02
CA VAL A 76 1.87 -3.32 -5.61
C VAL A 76 2.80 -4.14 -6.52
N ALA A 77 2.72 -3.92 -7.83
CA ALA A 77 3.58 -4.63 -8.79
C ALA A 77 5.05 -4.31 -8.54
N LYS A 78 5.37 -3.04 -8.28
CA LYS A 78 6.74 -2.64 -8.01
C LYS A 78 7.23 -3.24 -6.70
N ALA A 79 6.37 -3.30 -5.68
CA ALA A 79 6.72 -3.91 -4.40
C ALA A 79 7.10 -5.37 -4.59
N PHE A 80 6.30 -6.12 -5.37
CA PHE A 80 6.63 -7.51 -5.67
C PHE A 80 7.98 -7.64 -6.36
N SER A 81 8.22 -6.84 -7.39
CA SER A 81 9.46 -6.95 -8.15
C SER A 81 10.67 -6.52 -7.33
N SER A 82 10.47 -5.70 -6.32
CA SER A 82 11.56 -5.21 -5.46
C SER A 82 11.73 -6.04 -4.19
N GLY A 83 10.91 -7.09 -4.00
CA GLY A 83 11.05 -7.98 -2.86
C GLY A 83 10.48 -7.46 -1.57
N LEU A 84 9.60 -6.45 -1.59
CA LEU A 84 8.94 -6.01 -0.39
C LEU A 84 7.95 -7.06 0.10
N VAL A 85 7.80 -7.17 1.41
CA VAL A 85 6.74 -7.95 2.01
C VAL A 85 5.45 -7.14 1.90
N ALA A 86 4.43 -7.70 1.29
CA ALA A 86 3.16 -7.00 1.10
C ALA A 86 2.11 -7.56 2.04
N ILE A 87 1.46 -6.67 2.78
CA ILE A 87 0.44 -7.03 3.76
C ILE A 87 -0.86 -6.34 3.37
N PRO A 88 -1.91 -7.09 3.05
CA PRO A 88 -3.21 -6.48 2.76
C PRO A 88 -3.92 -6.11 4.05
N PHE A 89 -4.56 -4.96 4.03
CA PHE A 89 -5.45 -4.52 5.10
C PHE A 89 -6.81 -4.30 4.46
N ARG A 90 -7.67 -5.30 4.57
CA ARG A 90 -8.98 -5.26 3.92
C ARG A 90 -9.93 -4.38 4.73
N ILE A 91 -10.52 -3.39 4.07
CA ILE A 91 -11.48 -2.49 4.69
C ILE A 91 -12.88 -2.64 4.11
N GLU A 92 -13.03 -3.45 3.06
CA GLU A 92 -14.32 -3.73 2.44
C GLU A 92 -14.37 -5.17 1.96
N GLN A 93 -15.58 -5.72 1.90
CA GLN A 93 -15.82 -7.07 1.38
C GLN A 93 -15.86 -7.03 -0.15
N VAL A 94 -14.69 -6.93 -0.78
CA VAL A 94 -14.57 -6.93 -2.23
C VAL A 94 -13.53 -7.94 -2.66
N LEU A 95 -13.72 -8.49 -3.85
CA LEU A 95 -12.74 -9.40 -4.44
C LEU A 95 -11.70 -8.58 -5.21
N PRO A 96 -10.43 -9.00 -5.19
CA PRO A 96 -9.41 -8.30 -5.97
C PRO A 96 -9.74 -8.42 -7.46
N ASN A 97 -9.45 -7.33 -8.20
CA ASN A 97 -9.61 -7.36 -9.64
C ASN A 97 -8.51 -8.20 -10.28
N GLN A 98 -8.55 -8.30 -11.60
CA GLN A 98 -7.60 -9.14 -12.33
C GLN A 98 -6.15 -8.75 -12.07
N SER A 99 -5.88 -7.45 -11.97
CA SER A 99 -4.51 -6.96 -11.73
C SER A 99 -3.98 -7.33 -10.35
N LEU A 100 -4.87 -7.44 -9.36
CA LEU A 100 -4.48 -7.73 -7.99
C LEU A 100 -4.68 -9.20 -7.62
N THR A 101 -5.21 -10.02 -8.52
CA THR A 101 -5.50 -11.41 -8.22
C THR A 101 -4.25 -12.19 -7.82
N TYR A 102 -3.17 -12.01 -8.54
CA TYR A 102 -1.93 -12.70 -8.24
C TYR A 102 -1.43 -12.32 -6.83
N PHE A 103 -1.48 -11.03 -6.53
CA PHE A 103 -1.12 -10.53 -5.21
C PHE A 103 -2.01 -11.16 -4.13
N ALA A 104 -3.32 -11.22 -4.39
CA ALA A 104 -4.27 -11.79 -3.45
C ALA A 104 -3.98 -13.27 -3.17
N ILE A 105 -3.62 -14.03 -4.20
CA ILE A 105 -3.27 -15.43 -4.03
C ILE A 105 -2.03 -15.58 -3.14
N GLN A 106 -1.03 -14.74 -3.37
CA GLN A 106 0.22 -14.79 -2.61
C GLN A 106 0.02 -14.40 -1.15
N THR A 107 -0.92 -13.52 -0.86
CA THR A 107 -1.12 -12.97 0.48
C THR A 107 -2.32 -13.55 1.22
N GLY A 108 -3.13 -14.37 0.55
CA GLY A 108 -4.28 -14.99 1.18
C GLY A 108 -5.54 -14.14 1.23
N ILE A 109 -5.58 -12.99 0.56
CA ILE A 109 -6.79 -12.16 0.54
C ILE A 109 -7.99 -12.93 0.01
N ALA A 110 -7.79 -13.69 -1.08
CA ALA A 110 -8.89 -14.43 -1.69
C ALA A 110 -9.45 -15.48 -0.75
N ALA A 111 -8.60 -16.14 0.02
CA ALA A 111 -9.04 -17.15 0.98
C ALA A 111 -9.86 -16.54 2.10
N ALA A 112 -9.57 -15.29 2.46
CA ALA A 112 -10.29 -14.62 3.54
C ALA A 112 -11.76 -14.37 3.22
N ASP A 113 -12.16 -14.49 1.96
CA ASP A 113 -13.53 -14.25 1.55
C ASP A 113 -14.44 -15.45 1.74
N ASP A 114 -13.90 -16.58 2.11
CA ASP A 114 -14.69 -17.80 2.26
C ASP A 114 -15.50 -17.80 3.55
N GLY A 115 -15.25 -16.84 4.40
CA GLY A 115 -15.87 -16.80 5.71
C GLY A 115 -17.34 -16.56 5.72
#